data_0294d9409bb28f6f244473246db1792e
#
_entry.id   0294d9409bb28f6f244473246db1792e
#
_cell.length_a   1.000
_cell.length_b   1.000
_cell.length_c   1.000
_cell.angle_alpha   90.00
_cell.angle_beta   90.00
_cell.angle_gamma   90.00
#
_symmetry.space_group_name_H-M   'P 1'
#
loop_
_entity.id
_entity.type
_entity.pdbx_description
1 polymer ?
#
loop_
_entity_poly.entity_id
_entity_poly.type
_entity_poly.pdbx_seq_one_letter_code
_entity_poly.pdbx_strand_id
1 'polypeptide(L)'
;MAAAYAVACFGKYFDDRGVVLQTENEGVAHFAQKLYRRCGVQGTVISKERPTGPVYEFSVKDPEEVAKMLALFGHTGKEPTLRIRPENFKCQNCMQAFIATAFLCCGTMTDPEKSYNLEFLSTRHYLSQQLEAMLAEHNFHPHRALRKGANTIYIKAADHIEDLLTFMGAGGAAMRIMDQRMYNEMRNKTNRLSNCETANISKSVNAAVQVQLALSLIHISEPTRL
;
A
#
# COMPACT_ATOMS: atom_id res chain seq x y z
N MET A 1 22.62 0.16 -5.18
CA MET A 1 22.96 -0.16 -3.80
C MET A 1 21.77 -0.03 -2.87
N ALA A 2 21.11 1.12 -2.71
CA ALA A 2 19.97 1.29 -1.80
C ALA A 2 18.82 0.28 -1.99
N ALA A 3 18.46 -0.06 -3.23
CA ALA A 3 17.48 -1.10 -3.51
C ALA A 3 17.89 -2.49 -2.99
N ALA A 4 19.15 -2.89 -3.19
CA ALA A 4 19.65 -4.15 -2.64
C ALA A 4 19.65 -4.14 -1.11
N TYR A 5 19.94 -2.99 -0.52
CA TYR A 5 19.88 -2.80 0.94
C TYR A 5 18.43 -2.93 1.48
N ALA A 6 17.42 -2.46 0.74
CA ALA A 6 16.02 -2.66 1.11
C ALA A 6 15.65 -4.15 1.18
N VAL A 7 16.15 -4.98 0.24
CA VAL A 7 15.96 -6.44 0.30
C VAL A 7 16.58 -7.02 1.58
N ALA A 8 17.75 -6.56 2.00
CA ALA A 8 18.36 -6.97 3.27
C ALA A 8 17.51 -6.56 4.47
N CYS A 9 17.02 -5.31 4.50
CA CYS A 9 16.23 -4.79 5.61
C CYS A 9 14.86 -5.45 5.74
N PHE A 10 14.15 -5.67 4.64
CA PHE A 10 12.74 -6.09 4.61
C PHE A 10 12.52 -7.53 4.11
N GLY A 11 13.59 -8.24 3.76
CA GLY A 11 13.54 -9.67 3.51
C GLY A 11 13.25 -10.50 4.77
N LYS A 12 13.12 -11.80 4.60
CA LYS A 12 12.77 -12.74 5.68
C LYS A 12 13.79 -12.72 6.82
N TYR A 13 15.08 -12.76 6.49
CA TYR A 13 16.17 -12.54 7.45
C TYR A 13 17.36 -11.87 6.78
N PHE A 14 18.18 -11.21 7.60
CA PHE A 14 19.46 -10.62 7.26
C PHE A 14 20.32 -10.64 8.51
N ASP A 15 21.33 -11.51 8.52
CA ASP A 15 22.26 -11.73 9.62
C ASP A 15 23.60 -12.30 9.11
N ASP A 16 24.45 -12.83 10.01
CA ASP A 16 25.74 -13.44 9.69
C ASP A 16 25.61 -14.76 8.89
N ARG A 17 24.41 -15.34 8.78
CA ARG A 17 24.10 -16.50 7.91
C ARG A 17 23.73 -16.08 6.50
N GLY A 18 23.49 -14.79 6.28
CA GLY A 18 23.18 -14.22 4.97
C GLY A 18 21.87 -13.45 4.89
N VAL A 19 21.31 -13.39 3.69
CA VAL A 19 20.03 -12.74 3.41
C VAL A 19 19.11 -13.71 2.70
N VAL A 20 17.82 -13.65 3.03
CA VAL A 20 16.77 -14.39 2.32
C VAL A 20 15.56 -13.50 2.09
N LEU A 21 15.09 -13.46 0.86
CA LEU A 21 13.80 -12.90 0.45
C LEU A 21 12.91 -14.06 0.00
N GLN A 22 11.70 -14.14 0.55
CA GLN A 22 10.65 -15.04 0.06
C GLN A 22 9.51 -14.24 -0.53
N THR A 23 9.05 -14.61 -1.70
CA THR A 23 7.99 -13.93 -2.43
C THR A 23 7.21 -14.91 -3.30
N GLU A 24 5.94 -14.64 -3.55
CA GLU A 24 5.10 -15.39 -4.50
C GLU A 24 5.31 -14.92 -5.94
N ASN A 25 6.02 -13.81 -6.15
CA ASN A 25 6.29 -13.24 -7.47
C ASN A 25 7.71 -13.58 -7.93
N GLU A 26 7.82 -14.39 -8.97
CA GLU A 26 9.09 -14.79 -9.58
C GLU A 26 9.93 -13.59 -10.02
N GLY A 27 9.29 -12.58 -10.64
CA GLY A 27 9.96 -11.37 -11.10
C GLY A 27 10.65 -10.60 -9.97
N VAL A 28 10.06 -10.57 -8.77
CA VAL A 28 10.65 -9.92 -7.59
C VAL A 28 11.89 -10.68 -7.10
N ALA A 29 11.86 -12.02 -7.10
CA ALA A 29 13.02 -12.83 -6.71
C ALA A 29 14.20 -12.63 -7.68
N HIS A 30 13.94 -12.66 -8.99
CA HIS A 30 14.95 -12.40 -10.02
C HIS A 30 15.42 -10.94 -10.03
N PHE A 31 14.55 -10.01 -9.72
CA PHE A 31 14.94 -8.60 -9.55
C PHE A 31 15.93 -8.45 -8.37
N ALA A 32 15.66 -9.08 -7.23
CA ALA A 32 16.59 -9.09 -6.09
C ALA A 32 17.95 -9.69 -6.50
N GLN A 33 17.98 -10.83 -7.20
CA GLN A 33 19.21 -11.43 -7.70
C GLN A 33 19.99 -10.47 -8.59
N LYS A 34 19.31 -9.79 -9.51
CA LYS A 34 19.93 -8.80 -10.41
C LYS A 34 20.51 -7.61 -9.66
N LEU A 35 19.83 -7.14 -8.62
CA LEU A 35 20.31 -6.05 -7.75
C LEU A 35 21.61 -6.44 -7.05
N TYR A 36 21.64 -7.63 -6.43
CA TYR A 36 22.81 -8.11 -5.70
C TYR A 36 23.99 -8.36 -6.63
N ARG A 37 23.76 -8.96 -7.80
CA ARG A 37 24.80 -9.12 -8.83
C ARG A 37 25.42 -7.79 -9.25
N ARG A 38 24.61 -6.72 -9.40
CA ARG A 38 25.12 -5.36 -9.70
C ARG A 38 25.96 -4.77 -8.57
N CYS A 39 25.76 -5.24 -7.34
CA CYS A 39 26.56 -4.87 -6.19
C CYS A 39 27.81 -5.75 -6.00
N GLY A 40 28.07 -6.69 -6.92
CA GLY A 40 29.19 -7.62 -6.83
C GLY A 40 28.96 -8.80 -5.88
N VAL A 41 27.72 -9.07 -5.48
CA VAL A 41 27.33 -10.17 -4.59
C VAL A 41 26.54 -11.20 -5.36
N GLN A 42 26.93 -12.47 -5.29
CA GLN A 42 26.25 -13.58 -5.92
C GLN A 42 25.18 -14.16 -5.00
N GLY A 43 23.99 -14.36 -5.56
CA GLY A 43 22.88 -15.00 -4.85
C GLY A 43 22.14 -15.97 -5.76
N THR A 44 21.42 -16.91 -5.18
CA THR A 44 20.66 -17.94 -5.87
C THR A 44 19.16 -17.71 -5.70
N VAL A 45 18.39 -18.05 -6.76
CA VAL A 45 16.94 -18.10 -6.73
C VAL A 45 16.51 -19.55 -6.85
N ILE A 46 15.64 -20.01 -5.96
CA ILE A 46 15.02 -21.34 -6.00
C ILE A 46 13.51 -21.19 -5.91
N SER A 47 12.77 -22.05 -6.61
CA SER A 47 11.32 -22.18 -6.45
C SER A 47 10.99 -23.33 -5.52
N LYS A 48 9.95 -23.17 -4.69
CA LYS A 48 9.41 -24.20 -3.80
C LYS A 48 7.91 -24.27 -4.02
N GLU A 49 7.41 -25.43 -4.37
CA GLU A 49 5.99 -25.67 -4.47
C GLU A 49 5.35 -25.77 -3.08
N ARG A 50 4.24 -25.08 -2.89
CA ARG A 50 3.39 -25.16 -1.68
C ARG A 50 1.94 -25.41 -2.09
N PRO A 51 1.10 -25.92 -1.18
CA PRO A 51 -0.33 -26.11 -1.47
C PRO A 51 -1.07 -24.83 -1.90
N THR A 52 -0.54 -23.67 -1.50
CA THR A 52 -1.08 -22.33 -1.83
C THR A 52 -0.51 -21.72 -3.11
N GLY A 53 0.41 -22.42 -3.79
CA GLY A 53 1.10 -21.94 -5.00
C GLY A 53 2.63 -21.87 -4.84
N PRO A 54 3.36 -21.59 -5.93
CA PRO A 54 4.80 -21.52 -5.91
C PRO A 54 5.30 -20.35 -5.07
N VAL A 55 6.39 -20.55 -4.33
CA VAL A 55 7.11 -19.52 -3.59
C VAL A 55 8.54 -19.50 -4.04
N TYR A 56 9.00 -18.33 -4.41
CA TYR A 56 10.36 -18.07 -4.88
C TYR A 56 11.21 -17.55 -3.71
N GLU A 57 12.38 -18.12 -3.54
CA GLU A 57 13.34 -17.71 -2.52
C GLU A 57 14.63 -17.24 -3.18
N PHE A 58 14.92 -15.94 -3.04
CA PHE A 58 16.26 -15.42 -3.32
C PHE A 58 17.09 -15.51 -2.04
N SER A 59 18.32 -16.00 -2.15
CA SER A 59 19.21 -16.12 -0.99
C SER A 59 20.69 -15.91 -1.34
N VAL A 60 21.42 -15.32 -0.39
CA VAL A 60 22.89 -15.26 -0.34
C VAL A 60 23.32 -16.00 0.92
N LYS A 61 23.96 -17.16 0.77
CA LYS A 61 24.34 -18.06 1.88
C LYS A 61 25.82 -18.44 1.84
N ASP A 62 26.51 -18.19 0.73
CA ASP A 62 27.95 -18.41 0.62
C ASP A 62 28.69 -17.48 1.59
N PRO A 63 29.59 -17.99 2.45
CA PRO A 63 30.26 -17.19 3.48
C PRO A 63 31.07 -15.99 2.91
N GLU A 64 31.70 -16.17 1.75
CA GLU A 64 32.45 -15.10 1.10
C GLU A 64 31.51 -13.99 0.59
N GLU A 65 30.40 -14.39 -0.04
CA GLU A 65 29.41 -13.46 -0.55
C GLU A 65 28.65 -12.75 0.59
N VAL A 66 28.40 -13.47 1.71
CA VAL A 66 27.82 -12.90 2.92
C VAL A 66 28.75 -11.84 3.52
N ALA A 67 30.05 -12.13 3.63
CA ALA A 67 31.03 -11.18 4.13
C ALA A 67 31.11 -9.92 3.25
N LYS A 68 31.14 -10.08 1.92
CA LYS A 68 31.08 -8.96 0.97
C LYS A 68 29.81 -8.11 1.15
N MET A 69 28.67 -8.77 1.28
CA MET A 69 27.38 -8.11 1.46
C MET A 69 27.31 -7.32 2.77
N LEU A 70 27.74 -7.92 3.89
CA LEU A 70 27.75 -7.26 5.20
C LEU A 70 28.70 -6.04 5.18
N ALA A 71 29.89 -6.18 4.63
CA ALA A 71 30.83 -5.07 4.45
C ALA A 71 30.25 -3.94 3.58
N LEU A 72 29.56 -4.31 2.47
CA LEU A 72 28.94 -3.35 1.55
C LEU A 72 27.88 -2.49 2.23
N PHE A 73 27.04 -3.10 3.08
CA PHE A 73 25.95 -2.41 3.78
C PHE A 73 26.38 -1.85 5.16
N GLY A 74 27.63 -2.10 5.58
CA GLY A 74 28.17 -1.63 6.84
C GLY A 74 27.60 -2.33 8.08
N HIS A 75 27.15 -3.58 7.94
CA HIS A 75 26.63 -4.42 9.02
C HIS A 75 27.61 -5.51 9.43
N THR A 76 27.49 -5.99 10.66
CA THR A 76 28.28 -7.12 11.18
C THR A 76 27.51 -8.45 11.11
N GLY A 77 26.19 -8.37 10.93
CA GLY A 77 25.28 -9.52 10.96
C GLY A 77 24.96 -10.05 12.37
N LYS A 78 25.57 -9.46 13.40
CA LYS A 78 25.37 -9.84 14.82
C LYS A 78 24.73 -8.73 15.64
N GLU A 79 24.18 -7.72 14.98
CA GLU A 79 23.47 -6.64 15.64
C GLU A 79 22.22 -7.17 16.37
N PRO A 80 22.02 -6.80 17.65
CA PRO A 80 20.84 -7.22 18.40
C PRO A 80 19.55 -6.66 17.81
N THR A 81 19.66 -5.54 17.10
CA THR A 81 18.53 -4.91 16.39
C THR A 81 19.01 -4.33 15.06
N LEU A 82 18.37 -4.73 13.98
CA LEU A 82 18.65 -4.17 12.67
C LEU A 82 18.05 -2.76 12.56
N ARG A 83 18.86 -1.81 12.11
CA ARG A 83 18.49 -0.42 11.84
C ARG A 83 18.91 -0.01 10.44
N ILE A 84 18.15 0.88 9.83
CA ILE A 84 18.52 1.48 8.54
C ILE A 84 19.73 2.38 8.76
N ARG A 85 20.78 2.17 7.96
CA ARG A 85 21.99 2.96 7.98
C ARG A 85 21.95 4.04 6.91
N PRO A 86 21.99 5.34 7.28
CA PRO A 86 21.92 6.46 6.32
C PRO A 86 23.05 6.44 5.28
N GLU A 87 24.19 5.87 5.61
CA GLU A 87 25.37 5.77 4.74
C GLU A 87 25.11 5.00 3.45
N ASN A 88 24.02 4.20 3.40
CA ASN A 88 23.58 3.48 2.22
C ASN A 88 22.82 4.36 1.22
N PHE A 89 22.49 5.61 1.56
CA PHE A 89 21.78 6.57 0.72
C PHE A 89 22.74 7.64 0.19
N LYS A 90 23.43 7.35 -0.92
CA LYS A 90 24.48 8.20 -1.48
C LYS A 90 24.00 9.18 -2.56
N CYS A 91 22.75 9.11 -2.98
CA CYS A 91 22.19 9.93 -4.05
C CYS A 91 20.71 10.25 -3.78
N GLN A 92 20.19 11.27 -4.47
CA GLN A 92 18.79 11.71 -4.32
C GLN A 92 17.77 10.60 -4.61
N ASN A 93 18.04 9.73 -5.59
CA ASN A 93 17.13 8.65 -5.96
C ASN A 93 17.28 7.39 -5.08
N CYS A 94 18.22 7.40 -4.12
CA CYS A 94 18.45 6.24 -3.25
C CYS A 94 17.24 5.95 -2.35
N MET A 95 16.61 6.99 -1.82
CA MET A 95 15.42 6.89 -0.98
C MET A 95 14.25 6.30 -1.77
N GLN A 96 13.98 6.82 -2.95
CA GLN A 96 12.96 6.32 -3.86
C GLN A 96 13.16 4.82 -4.16
N ALA A 97 14.36 4.43 -4.57
CA ALA A 97 14.70 3.05 -4.88
C ALA A 97 14.60 2.13 -3.66
N PHE A 98 14.93 2.63 -2.47
CA PHE A 98 14.82 1.90 -1.21
C PHE A 98 13.35 1.63 -0.86
N ILE A 99 12.50 2.67 -0.84
CA ILE A 99 11.08 2.55 -0.50
C ILE A 99 10.35 1.69 -1.53
N ALA A 100 10.61 1.86 -2.82
CA ALA A 100 10.05 1.02 -3.88
C ALA A 100 10.41 -0.46 -3.68
N THR A 101 11.66 -0.77 -3.35
CA THR A 101 12.09 -2.15 -3.13
C THR A 101 11.58 -2.70 -1.79
N ALA A 102 11.49 -1.88 -0.74
CA ALA A 102 10.84 -2.26 0.53
C ALA A 102 9.37 -2.67 0.27
N PHE A 103 8.66 -1.92 -0.57
CA PHE A 103 7.29 -2.27 -0.98
C PHE A 103 7.24 -3.63 -1.71
N LEU A 104 8.17 -3.92 -2.61
CA LEU A 104 8.25 -5.23 -3.28
C LEU A 104 8.54 -6.39 -2.31
N CYS A 105 9.22 -6.12 -1.19
CA CYS A 105 9.57 -7.15 -0.21
C CYS A 105 8.47 -7.43 0.82
N CYS A 106 7.77 -6.39 1.27
CA CYS A 106 6.83 -6.47 2.40
C CYS A 106 5.58 -5.62 2.23
N GLY A 107 5.39 -5.02 1.05
CA GLY A 107 4.24 -4.18 0.74
C GLY A 107 3.05 -4.97 0.22
N THR A 108 1.86 -4.49 0.52
CA THR A 108 0.60 -4.94 -0.05
C THR A 108 -0.30 -3.76 -0.34
N MET A 109 -1.15 -3.89 -1.32
CA MET A 109 -2.16 -2.89 -1.64
C MET A 109 -3.51 -3.56 -1.89
N THR A 110 -4.56 -2.98 -1.34
CA THR A 110 -5.93 -3.44 -1.58
C THR A 110 -6.36 -3.02 -2.99
N ASP A 111 -7.25 -3.81 -3.58
CA ASP A 111 -7.90 -3.48 -4.84
C ASP A 111 -8.60 -2.12 -4.76
N PRO A 112 -8.25 -1.14 -5.60
CA PRO A 112 -8.81 0.21 -5.57
C PRO A 112 -10.33 0.28 -5.79
N GLU A 113 -10.93 -0.76 -6.40
CA GLU A 113 -12.38 -0.85 -6.55
C GLU A 113 -13.10 -1.06 -5.20
N LYS A 114 -12.40 -1.67 -4.24
CA LYS A 114 -12.95 -2.00 -2.91
C LYS A 114 -12.60 -0.95 -1.87
N SER A 115 -11.33 -0.61 -1.76
CA SER A 115 -10.87 0.38 -0.78
C SER A 115 -9.45 0.85 -1.11
N TYR A 116 -9.10 2.05 -0.64
CA TYR A 116 -7.74 2.58 -0.74
C TYR A 116 -6.98 2.23 0.53
N ASN A 117 -6.02 1.32 0.41
CA ASN A 117 -5.15 0.95 1.52
C ASN A 117 -3.84 0.37 0.97
N LEU A 118 -2.73 1.01 1.28
CA LEU A 118 -1.38 0.54 0.98
C LEU A 118 -0.68 0.28 2.31
N GLU A 119 -0.09 -0.89 2.47
CA GLU A 119 0.52 -1.35 3.72
C GLU A 119 1.93 -1.89 3.49
N PHE A 120 2.80 -1.67 4.49
CA PHE A 120 4.08 -2.36 4.65
C PHE A 120 4.02 -3.19 5.93
N LEU A 121 4.30 -4.48 5.82
CA LEU A 121 4.30 -5.41 6.96
C LEU A 121 5.73 -5.78 7.34
N SER A 122 6.10 -5.57 8.59
CA SER A 122 7.40 -6.00 9.10
C SER A 122 7.31 -6.51 10.53
N THR A 123 7.99 -7.60 10.83
CA THR A 123 8.14 -8.10 12.20
C THR A 123 9.18 -7.30 12.99
N ARG A 124 10.03 -6.51 12.31
CA ARG A 124 11.14 -5.75 12.89
C ARG A 124 10.68 -4.35 13.29
N HIS A 125 10.48 -4.15 14.59
CA HIS A 125 9.92 -2.91 15.15
C HIS A 125 10.70 -1.65 14.74
N TYR A 126 12.02 -1.65 14.91
CA TYR A 126 12.84 -0.47 14.63
C TYR A 126 12.92 -0.12 13.15
N LEU A 127 12.93 -1.13 12.26
CA LEU A 127 12.86 -0.88 10.81
C LEU A 127 11.51 -0.25 10.41
N SER A 128 10.42 -0.73 11.01
CA SER A 128 9.10 -0.15 10.78
C SER A 128 9.03 1.31 11.24
N GLN A 129 9.58 1.60 12.40
CA GLN A 129 9.62 2.98 12.93
C GLN A 129 10.45 3.92 12.04
N GLN A 130 11.60 3.45 11.55
CA GLN A 130 12.44 4.23 10.66
C GLN A 130 11.79 4.43 9.29
N LEU A 131 11.14 3.38 8.73
CA LEU A 131 10.41 3.49 7.47
C LEU A 131 9.22 4.45 7.59
N GLU A 132 8.47 4.41 8.71
CA GLU A 132 7.41 5.37 9.00
C GLU A 132 7.93 6.82 8.99
N ALA A 133 9.06 7.08 9.67
CA ALA A 133 9.69 8.39 9.68
C ALA A 133 10.10 8.85 8.28
N MET A 134 10.72 7.96 7.49
CA MET A 134 11.12 8.26 6.11
C MET A 134 9.92 8.60 5.22
N LEU A 135 8.81 7.90 5.35
CA LEU A 135 7.56 8.20 4.63
C LEU A 135 6.95 9.53 5.09
N ALA A 136 6.99 9.83 6.38
CA ALA A 136 6.49 11.08 6.95
C ALA A 136 7.30 12.30 6.49
N GLU A 137 8.62 12.19 6.39
CA GLU A 137 9.51 13.24 5.85
C GLU A 137 9.17 13.63 4.41
N HIS A 138 8.59 12.70 3.65
CA HIS A 138 8.11 12.93 2.28
C HIS A 138 6.61 13.27 2.19
N ASN A 139 5.96 13.60 3.31
CA ASN A 139 4.53 13.98 3.40
C ASN A 139 3.53 12.90 2.93
N PHE A 140 3.87 11.62 3.03
CA PHE A 140 2.93 10.54 2.69
C PHE A 140 1.97 10.18 3.82
N HIS A 141 2.05 10.84 4.97
CA HIS A 141 1.16 10.69 6.14
C HIS A 141 0.89 9.23 6.54
N PRO A 142 1.94 8.43 6.79
CA PRO A 142 1.78 7.05 7.20
C PRO A 142 1.18 6.96 8.60
N HIS A 143 0.45 5.87 8.85
CA HIS A 143 -0.02 5.46 10.16
C HIS A 143 0.60 4.12 10.52
N ARG A 144 0.81 3.87 11.82
CA ARG A 144 1.34 2.60 12.29
C ARG A 144 0.36 1.90 13.21
N ALA A 145 0.24 0.58 13.04
CA ALA A 145 -0.55 -0.29 13.91
C ALA A 145 0.19 -1.61 14.15
N LEU A 146 -0.05 -2.24 15.28
CA LEU A 146 0.38 -3.61 15.54
C LEU A 146 -0.78 -4.56 15.20
N ARG A 147 -0.59 -5.44 14.22
CA ARG A 147 -1.60 -6.40 13.79
C ARG A 147 -1.00 -7.81 13.79
N LYS A 148 -1.62 -8.74 14.54
CA LYS A 148 -1.18 -10.15 14.61
C LYS A 148 0.32 -10.32 14.89
N GLY A 149 0.89 -9.46 15.73
CA GLY A 149 2.32 -9.49 16.07
C GLY A 149 3.26 -8.86 15.05
N ALA A 150 2.76 -8.34 13.92
CA ALA A 150 3.53 -7.61 12.93
C ALA A 150 3.26 -6.10 13.02
N ASN A 151 4.30 -5.31 12.83
CA ASN A 151 4.17 -3.86 12.68
C ASN A 151 3.69 -3.57 11.26
N THR A 152 2.53 -2.94 11.14
CA THR A 152 1.94 -2.53 9.88
C THR A 152 2.01 -1.01 9.77
N ILE A 153 2.68 -0.51 8.74
CA ILE A 153 2.64 0.90 8.34
C ILE A 153 1.64 0.98 7.20
N TYR A 154 0.65 1.87 7.30
CA TYR A 154 -0.40 1.94 6.28
C TYR A 154 -0.76 3.38 5.90
N ILE A 155 -1.22 3.56 4.66
CA ILE A 155 -1.73 4.79 4.09
C ILE A 155 -3.11 4.49 3.51
N LYS A 156 -4.12 5.30 3.83
CA LYS A 156 -5.52 5.11 3.38
C LYS A 156 -6.02 6.21 2.46
N ALA A 157 -5.42 7.39 2.50
CA ALA A 157 -5.81 8.48 1.63
C ALA A 157 -5.36 8.18 0.19
N ALA A 158 -6.29 8.22 -0.76
CA ALA A 158 -6.01 7.85 -2.16
C ALA A 158 -4.96 8.76 -2.78
N ASP A 159 -5.00 10.07 -2.51
CA ASP A 159 -4.04 11.07 -2.95
C ASP A 159 -2.61 10.75 -2.47
N HIS A 160 -2.44 10.44 -1.18
CA HIS A 160 -1.13 10.04 -0.65
C HIS A 160 -0.62 8.70 -1.21
N ILE A 161 -1.53 7.76 -1.54
CA ILE A 161 -1.16 6.52 -2.22
C ILE A 161 -0.72 6.80 -3.66
N GLU A 162 -1.43 7.66 -4.39
CA GLU A 162 -1.06 8.11 -5.74
C GLU A 162 0.32 8.76 -5.75
N ASP A 163 0.59 9.67 -4.80
CA ASP A 163 1.88 10.35 -4.64
C ASP A 163 3.00 9.36 -4.31
N LEU A 164 2.76 8.42 -3.38
CA LEU A 164 3.74 7.41 -3.01
C LEU A 164 4.05 6.46 -4.19
N LEU A 165 3.04 6.00 -4.93
CA LEU A 165 3.25 5.17 -6.11
C LEU A 165 4.02 5.91 -7.20
N THR A 166 3.72 7.19 -7.42
CA THR A 166 4.46 8.04 -8.34
C THR A 166 5.91 8.20 -7.87
N PHE A 167 6.13 8.47 -6.59
CA PHE A 167 7.46 8.54 -5.99
C PHE A 167 8.24 7.24 -6.17
N MET A 168 7.61 6.08 -5.99
CA MET A 168 8.24 4.76 -6.19
C MET A 168 8.50 4.44 -7.68
N GLY A 169 8.06 5.30 -8.61
CA GLY A 169 8.19 5.06 -10.05
C GLY A 169 7.12 4.15 -10.65
N ALA A 170 6.04 3.89 -9.92
CA ALA A 170 4.90 3.07 -10.35
C ALA A 170 3.77 3.94 -10.95
N GLY A 171 4.08 4.90 -11.82
CA GLY A 171 3.15 5.87 -12.38
C GLY A 171 1.93 5.24 -13.05
N GLY A 172 2.07 4.10 -13.73
CA GLY A 172 0.93 3.38 -14.30
C GLY A 172 -0.05 2.85 -13.24
N ALA A 173 0.42 2.51 -12.04
CA ALA A 173 -0.44 2.11 -10.93
C ALA A 173 -1.11 3.35 -10.29
N ALA A 174 -0.38 4.46 -10.15
CA ALA A 174 -0.93 5.73 -9.67
C ALA A 174 -2.08 6.21 -10.57
N MET A 175 -1.90 6.19 -11.89
CA MET A 175 -2.95 6.56 -12.86
C MET A 175 -4.21 5.71 -12.70
N ARG A 176 -4.07 4.39 -12.51
CA ARG A 176 -5.24 3.51 -12.30
C ARG A 176 -6.01 3.85 -11.02
N ILE A 177 -5.32 4.24 -9.95
CA ILE A 177 -5.99 4.68 -8.71
C ILE A 177 -6.72 6.00 -8.95
N MET A 178 -6.09 6.95 -9.63
CA MET A 178 -6.69 8.23 -9.99
C MET A 178 -7.97 8.05 -10.82
N ASP A 179 -7.93 7.22 -11.86
CA ASP A 179 -9.08 6.89 -12.71
C ASP A 179 -10.21 6.29 -11.87
N GLN A 180 -9.90 5.31 -11.01
CA GLN A 180 -10.89 4.69 -10.13
C GLN A 180 -11.49 5.68 -9.13
N ARG A 181 -10.69 6.59 -8.59
CA ARG A 181 -11.17 7.65 -7.69
C ARG A 181 -12.14 8.57 -8.42
N MET A 182 -11.78 9.05 -9.60
CA MET A 182 -12.65 9.91 -10.42
C MET A 182 -13.98 9.21 -10.75
N TYR A 183 -13.93 7.94 -11.13
CA TYR A 183 -15.13 7.15 -11.38
C TYR A 183 -16.02 7.05 -10.13
N ASN A 184 -15.45 6.73 -8.98
CA ASN A 184 -16.17 6.62 -7.72
C ASN A 184 -16.79 7.97 -7.29
N GLU A 185 -16.08 9.08 -7.47
CA GLU A 185 -16.58 10.43 -7.18
C GLU A 185 -17.77 10.79 -8.09
N MET A 186 -17.67 10.55 -9.39
CA MET A 186 -18.76 10.77 -10.34
C MET A 186 -19.99 9.94 -9.97
N ARG A 187 -19.81 8.65 -9.70
CA ARG A 187 -20.90 7.76 -9.27
C ARG A 187 -21.57 8.23 -7.99
N ASN A 188 -20.78 8.63 -6.99
CA ASN A 188 -21.29 9.13 -5.72
C ASN A 188 -22.05 10.45 -5.90
N LYS A 189 -21.57 11.35 -6.75
CA LYS A 189 -22.27 12.61 -7.10
C LYS A 189 -23.60 12.33 -7.76
N THR A 190 -23.64 11.44 -8.75
CA THR A 190 -24.87 11.04 -9.45
C THR A 190 -25.88 10.41 -8.50
N ASN A 191 -25.44 9.49 -7.63
CA ASN A 191 -26.30 8.86 -6.63
C ASN A 191 -26.89 9.88 -5.65
N ARG A 192 -26.08 10.85 -5.18
CA ARG A 192 -26.58 11.93 -4.30
C ARG A 192 -27.60 12.80 -4.99
N LEU A 193 -27.40 13.14 -6.27
CA LEU A 193 -28.34 13.95 -7.06
C LEU A 193 -29.64 13.18 -7.23
N SER A 194 -29.60 11.94 -7.69
CA SER A 194 -30.77 11.08 -7.87
C SER A 194 -31.57 10.89 -6.57
N ASN A 195 -30.88 10.66 -5.44
CA ASN A 195 -31.54 10.54 -4.14
C ASN A 195 -32.22 11.84 -3.71
N CYS A 196 -31.58 13.00 -3.99
CA CYS A 196 -32.15 14.31 -3.71
C CYS A 196 -33.41 14.55 -4.56
N GLU A 197 -33.37 14.26 -5.86
CA GLU A 197 -34.52 14.39 -6.77
C GLU A 197 -35.68 13.48 -6.34
N THR A 198 -35.39 12.21 -6.04
CA THR A 198 -36.40 11.25 -5.55
C THR A 198 -37.06 11.74 -4.25
N ALA A 199 -36.27 12.26 -3.29
CA ALA A 199 -36.79 12.80 -2.05
C ALA A 199 -37.66 14.03 -2.28
N ASN A 200 -37.28 14.91 -3.21
CA ASN A 200 -38.06 16.10 -3.57
C ASN A 200 -39.37 15.72 -4.25
N ILE A 201 -39.39 14.79 -5.21
CA ILE A 201 -40.58 14.26 -5.84
C ILE A 201 -41.52 13.65 -4.80
N SER A 202 -41.02 12.81 -3.91
CA SER A 202 -41.83 12.19 -2.85
C SER A 202 -42.46 13.23 -1.94
N LYS A 203 -41.73 14.31 -1.54
CA LYS A 203 -42.28 15.40 -0.76
C LYS A 203 -43.38 16.15 -1.50
N SER A 204 -43.17 16.45 -2.79
CA SER A 204 -44.13 17.15 -3.63
C SER A 204 -45.44 16.30 -3.85
N VAL A 205 -45.30 15.00 -4.11
CA VAL A 205 -46.44 14.10 -4.21
C VAL A 205 -47.21 14.01 -2.89
N ASN A 206 -46.54 13.84 -1.77
CA ASN A 206 -47.21 13.79 -0.47
C ASN A 206 -47.93 15.11 -0.14
N ALA A 207 -47.33 16.27 -0.45
CA ALA A 207 -48.00 17.56 -0.27
C ALA A 207 -49.25 17.70 -1.14
N ALA A 208 -49.15 17.29 -2.42
CA ALA A 208 -50.30 17.30 -3.34
C ALA A 208 -51.45 16.42 -2.86
N VAL A 209 -51.11 15.20 -2.37
CA VAL A 209 -52.12 14.27 -1.81
C VAL A 209 -52.78 14.88 -0.57
N GLN A 210 -52.04 15.52 0.33
CA GLN A 210 -52.59 16.18 1.53
C GLN A 210 -53.51 17.34 1.17
N VAL A 211 -53.15 18.16 0.16
CA VAL A 211 -54.03 19.24 -0.34
C VAL A 211 -55.30 18.69 -0.95
N GLN A 212 -55.19 17.62 -1.75
CA GLN A 212 -56.35 16.98 -2.41
C GLN A 212 -57.32 16.37 -1.39
N LEU A 213 -56.81 15.73 -0.34
CA LEU A 213 -57.59 15.22 0.78
C LEU A 213 -58.31 16.35 1.55
N ALA A 214 -57.61 17.45 1.83
CA ALA A 214 -58.22 18.61 2.50
C ALA A 214 -59.35 19.25 1.66
N LEU A 215 -59.15 19.43 0.36
CA LEU A 215 -60.16 19.95 -0.57
C LEU A 215 -61.41 19.00 -0.65
N SER A 216 -61.16 17.70 -0.69
CA SER A 216 -62.25 16.69 -0.70
C SER A 216 -63.08 16.76 0.58
N LEU A 217 -62.49 16.94 1.76
CA LEU A 217 -63.20 17.11 3.03
C LEU A 217 -64.00 18.39 3.06
N ILE A 218 -63.55 19.50 2.50
CA ILE A 218 -64.27 20.76 2.39
C ILE A 218 -65.52 20.58 1.54
N HIS A 219 -65.43 19.92 0.38
CA HIS A 219 -66.56 19.63 -0.50
C HIS A 219 -67.65 18.74 0.14
N ILE A 220 -67.24 17.82 1.03
CA ILE A 220 -68.19 16.95 1.75
C ILE A 220 -68.90 17.73 2.86
N SER A 221 -68.27 18.80 3.41
CA SER A 221 -68.78 19.57 4.56
C SER A 221 -69.63 20.79 4.15
N GLU A 222 -69.69 21.19 2.85
CA GLU A 222 -70.57 22.26 2.41
C GLU A 222 -72.00 21.77 2.36
N PRO A 223 -72.93 22.32 3.16
CA PRO A 223 -74.33 21.99 3.04
C PRO A 223 -74.86 22.56 1.71
N THR A 224 -75.39 21.69 0.85
CA THR A 224 -76.16 22.07 -0.33
C THR A 224 -77.29 23.03 0.11
N ARG A 225 -77.05 24.36 -0.07
CA ARG A 225 -78.17 25.30 0.03
C ARG A 225 -79.02 25.13 -1.23
N LEU A 226 -80.14 24.51 -1.07
CA LEU A 226 -81.32 24.59 -1.97
C LEU A 226 -81.97 25.95 -1.79
#